data_c57c8e0ac1c20efd02f2da81d865c53a
#
_entry.id   c57c8e0ac1c20efd02f2da81d865c53a
#
_cell.length_a   1.000
_cell.length_b   1.000
_cell.length_c   1.000
_cell.angle_alpha   90.00
_cell.angle_beta   90.00
_cell.angle_gamma   90.00
#
_symmetry.space_group_name_H-M   'P 1'
#
loop_
_entity.id
_entity.type
_entity.pdbx_description
1 polymer ?
#
loop_
_entity_poly.entity_id
_entity_poly.type
_entity_poly.pdbx_seq_one_letter_code
_entity_poly.pdbx_strand_id
1 'polypeptide(L)'
;LEIVPGGKIWEIGPGLGAMSEIILDKGVELTVFEIDSAYCAWLSEYLGKRGIRILEGDVIKNWQVDSSKGQIDRILGNLPFNAASVIISTFIENGRLAPINVFIVQEEVGKRISSRPGSKTYSSFSVLCQTNAEISNIGRLSPGSFYPKPRVDSRIVSMRPAEPHGHIENPSQFRLLIRSLFSSRRKVLSNNLGRLRDLAEFPPQDCVREAFHDEKINLGQRPEAIGPGQWVALSNRIEKYRG
;
A
#
# COMPACT_ATOMS: atom_id res chain seq x y z
N LEU A 1 -7.00 13.15 10.69
CA LEU A 1 -7.76 12.85 9.43
C LEU A 1 -8.40 14.07 8.76
N GLU A 2 -8.48 15.23 9.40
CA GLU A 2 -9.17 16.40 8.85
C GLU A 2 -10.56 16.03 8.31
N ILE A 3 -11.40 15.43 9.16
CA ILE A 3 -12.72 14.93 8.79
C ILE A 3 -13.67 16.12 8.56
N VAL A 4 -14.34 16.13 7.41
CA VAL A 4 -15.34 17.12 7.03
C VAL A 4 -16.73 16.48 7.11
N PRO A 5 -17.73 17.13 7.71
CA PRO A 5 -19.10 16.64 7.71
C PRO A 5 -19.61 16.33 6.28
N GLY A 6 -20.34 15.24 6.12
CA GLY A 6 -20.81 14.75 4.82
C GLY A 6 -19.75 14.00 3.99
N GLY A 7 -18.50 13.96 4.46
CA GLY A 7 -17.44 13.21 3.77
C GLY A 7 -17.65 11.69 3.81
N LYS A 8 -17.10 10.99 2.82
CA LYS A 8 -17.17 9.53 2.72
C LYS A 8 -15.89 8.89 3.23
N ILE A 9 -16.01 8.04 4.22
CA ILE A 9 -14.89 7.41 4.90
C ILE A 9 -15.02 5.88 4.84
N TRP A 10 -13.92 5.23 4.49
CA TRP A 10 -13.76 3.80 4.69
C TRP A 10 -12.94 3.53 5.95
N GLU A 11 -13.40 2.61 6.78
CA GLU A 11 -12.63 2.06 7.89
C GLU A 11 -12.38 0.57 7.66
N ILE A 12 -11.13 0.14 7.76
CA ILE A 12 -10.73 -1.24 7.56
C ILE A 12 -10.36 -1.84 8.91
N GLY A 13 -11.05 -2.91 9.29
CA GLY A 13 -10.86 -3.58 10.58
C GLY A 13 -11.30 -2.72 11.76
N PRO A 14 -12.59 -2.33 11.84
CA PRO A 14 -13.14 -1.53 12.93
C PRO A 14 -13.10 -2.25 14.28
N GLY A 15 -13.09 -3.59 14.28
CA GLY A 15 -13.20 -4.39 15.49
C GLY A 15 -14.48 -4.05 16.28
N LEU A 16 -14.33 -3.64 17.53
CA LEU A 16 -15.46 -3.23 18.38
C LEU A 16 -15.99 -1.82 18.09
N GLY A 17 -15.44 -1.09 17.09
CA GLY A 17 -15.99 0.18 16.62
C GLY A 17 -15.52 1.42 17.38
N ALA A 18 -14.44 1.33 18.17
CA ALA A 18 -13.96 2.47 18.97
C ALA A 18 -13.60 3.71 18.12
N MET A 19 -13.00 3.50 16.94
CA MET A 19 -12.75 4.61 16.01
C MET A 19 -13.99 4.95 15.19
N SER A 20 -14.80 3.96 14.80
CA SER A 20 -16.05 4.13 14.07
C SER A 20 -16.98 5.10 14.79
N GLU A 21 -17.13 4.97 16.12
CA GLU A 21 -17.97 5.84 16.94
C GLU A 21 -17.53 7.30 16.85
N ILE A 22 -16.23 7.56 17.04
CA ILE A 22 -15.66 8.92 16.98
C ILE A 22 -15.80 9.51 15.57
N ILE A 23 -15.68 8.69 14.53
CA ILE A 23 -15.80 9.12 13.13
C ILE A 23 -17.25 9.50 12.83
N LEU A 24 -18.21 8.67 13.24
CA LEU A 24 -19.65 8.94 13.06
C LEU A 24 -20.10 10.23 13.76
N ASP A 25 -19.50 10.60 14.91
CA ASP A 25 -19.77 11.86 15.60
C ASP A 25 -19.42 13.11 14.76
N LYS A 26 -18.64 12.93 13.69
CA LYS A 26 -18.31 14.02 12.76
C LYS A 26 -19.32 14.20 11.63
N GLY A 27 -20.42 13.43 11.62
CA GLY A 27 -21.48 13.57 10.62
C GLY A 27 -21.04 13.13 9.21
N VAL A 28 -20.36 12.01 9.10
CA VAL A 28 -19.84 11.46 7.85
C VAL A 28 -20.61 10.22 7.38
N GLU A 29 -20.48 9.87 6.11
CA GLU A 29 -20.90 8.57 5.59
C GLU A 29 -19.77 7.55 5.84
N LEU A 30 -19.97 6.64 6.80
CA LEU A 30 -18.99 5.65 7.19
C LEU A 30 -19.32 4.27 6.61
N THR A 31 -18.43 3.71 5.81
CA THR A 31 -18.44 2.30 5.41
C THR A 31 -17.29 1.57 6.09
N VAL A 32 -17.58 0.46 6.76
CA VAL A 32 -16.56 -0.37 7.41
C VAL A 32 -16.43 -1.73 6.74
N PHE A 33 -15.21 -2.23 6.66
CA PHE A 33 -14.88 -3.56 6.16
C PHE A 33 -14.39 -4.41 7.33
N GLU A 34 -15.17 -5.45 7.68
CA GLU A 34 -14.84 -6.34 8.79
C GLU A 34 -14.97 -7.80 8.34
N ILE A 35 -13.96 -8.61 8.65
CA ILE A 35 -13.91 -10.02 8.26
C ILE A 35 -14.58 -10.93 9.28
N ASP A 36 -14.66 -10.50 10.53
CA ASP A 36 -15.24 -11.26 11.64
C ASP A 36 -16.75 -10.98 11.73
N SER A 37 -17.56 -12.02 11.46
CA SER A 37 -19.03 -11.91 11.52
C SER A 37 -19.57 -11.54 12.89
N ALA A 38 -18.87 -11.93 13.99
CA ALA A 38 -19.29 -11.56 15.33
C ALA A 38 -19.09 -10.04 15.57
N TYR A 39 -18.01 -9.46 15.07
CA TYR A 39 -17.83 -8.02 15.09
C TYR A 39 -18.81 -7.29 14.17
N CYS A 40 -19.14 -7.87 13.01
CA CYS A 40 -20.18 -7.29 12.15
C CYS A 40 -21.54 -7.23 12.84
N ALA A 41 -21.96 -8.31 13.51
CA ALA A 41 -23.20 -8.36 14.28
C ALA A 41 -23.19 -7.34 15.43
N TRP A 42 -22.09 -7.26 16.18
CA TRP A 42 -21.90 -6.26 17.25
C TRP A 42 -22.01 -4.83 16.73
N LEU A 43 -21.30 -4.51 15.66
CA LEU A 43 -21.33 -3.17 15.07
C LEU A 43 -22.72 -2.79 14.54
N SER A 44 -23.44 -3.74 13.97
CA SER A 44 -24.81 -3.55 13.50
C SER A 44 -25.77 -3.22 14.63
N GLU A 45 -25.65 -3.92 15.75
CA GLU A 45 -26.46 -3.66 16.96
C GLU A 45 -26.08 -2.32 17.61
N TYR A 46 -24.78 -2.08 17.80
CA TYR A 46 -24.26 -0.94 18.54
C TYR A 46 -24.30 0.37 17.75
N LEU A 47 -23.92 0.37 16.48
CA LEU A 47 -23.80 1.57 15.64
C LEU A 47 -24.79 1.62 14.48
N GLY A 48 -25.59 0.56 14.24
CA GLY A 48 -26.49 0.48 13.07
C GLY A 48 -27.44 1.66 12.97
N LYS A 49 -28.05 2.09 14.10
CA LYS A 49 -28.96 3.25 14.18
C LYS A 49 -28.28 4.59 13.83
N ARG A 50 -26.95 4.65 13.86
CA ARG A 50 -26.16 5.84 13.51
C ARG A 50 -25.78 5.90 12.02
N GLY A 51 -26.27 4.94 11.21
CA GLY A 51 -26.09 4.96 9.76
C GLY A 51 -24.76 4.38 9.26
N ILE A 52 -24.06 3.59 10.10
CA ILE A 52 -22.88 2.86 9.65
C ILE A 52 -23.26 1.82 8.59
N ARG A 53 -22.46 1.73 7.52
CA ARG A 53 -22.57 0.67 6.52
C ARG A 53 -21.49 -0.38 6.75
N ILE A 54 -21.90 -1.61 6.97
CA ILE A 54 -21.00 -2.72 7.25
C ILE A 54 -20.89 -3.61 6.01
N LEU A 55 -19.67 -3.86 5.56
CA LEU A 55 -19.33 -4.81 4.50
C LEU A 55 -18.54 -5.96 5.13
N GLU A 56 -19.27 -7.05 5.39
CA GLU A 56 -18.67 -8.27 5.93
C GLU A 56 -17.77 -8.95 4.91
N GLY A 57 -16.56 -9.34 5.34
CA GLY A 57 -15.60 -10.14 4.59
C GLY A 57 -14.27 -9.42 4.31
N ASP A 58 -13.48 -10.08 3.45
CA ASP A 58 -12.13 -9.61 3.12
C ASP A 58 -12.19 -8.34 2.26
N VAL A 59 -11.63 -7.24 2.77
CA VAL A 59 -11.57 -5.97 2.07
C VAL A 59 -10.89 -6.08 0.71
N ILE A 60 -9.90 -6.96 0.56
CA ILE A 60 -9.18 -7.17 -0.71
C ILE A 60 -10.12 -7.65 -1.81
N LYS A 61 -11.18 -8.36 -1.46
CA LYS A 61 -12.20 -8.87 -2.39
C LYS A 61 -13.41 -7.94 -2.50
N ASN A 62 -13.76 -7.26 -1.41
CA ASN A 62 -15.04 -6.57 -1.25
C ASN A 62 -14.98 -5.05 -1.49
N TRP A 63 -13.80 -4.43 -1.59
CA TRP A 63 -13.69 -2.99 -1.81
C TRP A 63 -14.41 -2.52 -3.09
N GLN A 64 -14.52 -3.39 -4.10
CA GLN A 64 -15.20 -3.09 -5.36
C GLN A 64 -16.70 -2.90 -5.20
N VAL A 65 -17.32 -3.54 -4.21
CA VAL A 65 -18.77 -3.46 -3.95
C VAL A 65 -19.20 -2.04 -3.59
N ASP A 66 -18.30 -1.27 -2.99
CA ASP A 66 -18.58 0.13 -2.62
C ASP A 66 -18.03 1.16 -3.63
N SER A 67 -17.19 0.74 -4.56
CA SER A 67 -16.55 1.63 -5.54
C SER A 67 -17.52 2.32 -6.49
N SER A 68 -18.75 1.80 -6.62
CA SER A 68 -19.83 2.37 -7.44
C SER A 68 -20.46 3.65 -6.83
N LYS A 69 -20.16 3.98 -5.58
CA LYS A 69 -20.80 5.07 -4.82
C LYS A 69 -20.03 6.40 -4.82
N GLY A 70 -19.05 6.55 -5.70
CA GLY A 70 -18.27 7.79 -5.85
C GLY A 70 -16.93 7.77 -5.13
N GLN A 71 -16.27 8.92 -5.13
CA GLN A 71 -14.93 9.08 -4.56
C GLN A 71 -14.98 8.97 -3.04
N ILE A 72 -14.04 8.21 -2.48
CA ILE A 72 -13.81 8.11 -1.04
C ILE A 72 -12.84 9.22 -0.62
N ASP A 73 -13.20 9.98 0.41
CA ASP A 73 -12.38 11.12 0.85
C ASP A 73 -11.24 10.69 1.77
N ARG A 74 -11.48 9.65 2.59
CA ARG A 74 -10.52 9.17 3.59
C ARG A 74 -10.60 7.66 3.74
N ILE A 75 -9.46 7.06 3.96
CA ILE A 75 -9.37 5.66 4.42
C ILE A 75 -8.66 5.64 5.76
N LEU A 76 -9.27 4.97 6.73
CA LEU A 76 -8.67 4.65 8.01
C LEU A 76 -8.58 3.14 8.14
N GLY A 77 -7.51 2.63 8.72
CA GLY A 77 -7.42 1.19 8.96
C GLY A 77 -6.50 0.85 10.14
N ASN A 78 -7.03 0.08 11.06
CA ASN A 78 -6.22 -0.69 12.00
C ASN A 78 -5.97 -2.05 11.36
N LEU A 79 -4.93 -2.11 10.49
CA LEU A 79 -4.78 -3.23 9.58
C LEU A 79 -4.31 -4.50 10.27
N PRO A 80 -4.93 -5.67 9.94
CA PRO A 80 -4.47 -6.95 10.48
C PRO A 80 -3.00 -7.19 10.12
N PHE A 81 -2.23 -7.66 11.09
CA PHE A 81 -0.76 -7.75 11.00
C PHE A 81 -0.25 -8.59 9.82
N ASN A 82 -0.95 -9.65 9.49
CA ASN A 82 -0.61 -10.55 8.39
C ASN A 82 -1.04 -10.03 7.01
N ALA A 83 -1.98 -9.09 6.94
CA ALA A 83 -2.58 -8.63 5.70
C ALA A 83 -2.22 -7.17 5.32
N ALA A 84 -1.68 -6.38 6.25
CA ALA A 84 -1.45 -4.95 6.06
C ALA A 84 -0.69 -4.60 4.77
N SER A 85 0.42 -5.29 4.48
CA SER A 85 1.18 -5.04 3.25
C SER A 85 0.40 -5.38 1.99
N VAL A 86 -0.43 -6.43 2.03
CA VAL A 86 -1.24 -6.86 0.88
C VAL A 86 -2.38 -5.88 0.65
N ILE A 87 -3.07 -5.44 1.70
CA ILE A 87 -4.15 -4.45 1.62
C ILE A 87 -3.64 -3.14 1.00
N ILE A 88 -2.54 -2.59 1.54
CA ILE A 88 -1.93 -1.35 1.05
C ILE A 88 -1.50 -1.51 -0.42
N SER A 89 -0.81 -2.61 -0.76
CA SER A 89 -0.40 -2.88 -2.15
C SER A 89 -1.60 -2.97 -3.09
N THR A 90 -2.66 -3.68 -2.69
CA THR A 90 -3.89 -3.81 -3.49
C THR A 90 -4.52 -2.45 -3.76
N PHE A 91 -4.58 -1.57 -2.77
CA PHE A 91 -5.16 -0.23 -2.95
C PHE A 91 -4.31 0.64 -3.85
N ILE A 92 -2.98 0.62 -3.72
CA ILE A 92 -2.07 1.31 -4.64
C ILE A 92 -2.23 0.78 -6.06
N GLU A 93 -2.19 -0.53 -6.24
CA GLU A 93 -2.19 -1.19 -7.55
C GLU A 93 -3.49 -1.00 -8.33
N ASN A 94 -4.59 -0.73 -7.62
CA ASN A 94 -5.89 -0.48 -8.21
C ASN A 94 -6.30 1.01 -8.20
N GLY A 95 -5.40 1.92 -7.83
CA GLY A 95 -5.67 3.35 -7.75
C GLY A 95 -6.78 3.70 -6.75
N ARG A 96 -6.82 2.98 -5.62
CA ARG A 96 -7.88 3.09 -4.60
C ARG A 96 -7.45 3.77 -3.32
N LEU A 97 -6.28 4.37 -3.29
CA LEU A 97 -5.95 5.28 -2.21
C LEU A 97 -6.89 6.50 -2.27
N ALA A 98 -7.49 6.84 -1.13
CA ALA A 98 -8.20 8.10 -0.96
C ALA A 98 -7.21 9.28 -0.91
N PRO A 99 -7.66 10.53 -1.05
CA PRO A 99 -6.79 11.70 -0.86
C PRO A 99 -6.00 11.71 0.44
N ILE A 100 -6.55 11.11 1.52
CA ILE A 100 -5.81 10.87 2.77
C ILE A 100 -6.10 9.47 3.26
N ASN A 101 -5.03 8.71 3.51
CA ASN A 101 -5.10 7.37 4.07
C ASN A 101 -4.29 7.33 5.35
N VAL A 102 -4.85 6.80 6.43
CA VAL A 102 -4.15 6.64 7.71
C VAL A 102 -4.24 5.19 8.14
N PHE A 103 -3.09 4.55 8.22
CA PHE A 103 -3.00 3.14 8.59
C PHE A 103 -2.23 2.96 9.90
N ILE A 104 -2.82 2.17 10.79
CA ILE A 104 -2.15 1.61 11.95
C ILE A 104 -1.64 0.24 11.53
N VAL A 105 -0.33 0.06 11.55
CA VAL A 105 0.35 -1.16 11.11
C VAL A 105 1.41 -1.57 12.12
N GLN A 106 1.85 -2.82 12.10
CA GLN A 106 3.00 -3.23 12.90
C GLN A 106 4.21 -2.34 12.63
N GLU A 107 5.04 -2.14 13.64
CA GLU A 107 6.29 -1.35 13.57
C GLU A 107 7.17 -1.79 12.39
N GLU A 108 7.26 -3.10 12.12
CA GLU A 108 8.04 -3.64 11.00
C GLU A 108 7.47 -3.20 9.64
N VAL A 109 6.13 -3.28 9.46
CA VAL A 109 5.47 -2.85 8.22
C VAL A 109 5.64 -1.35 8.03
N GLY A 110 5.46 -0.54 9.07
CA GLY A 110 5.70 0.90 9.03
C GLY A 110 7.14 1.25 8.67
N LYS A 111 8.13 0.51 9.23
CA LYS A 111 9.54 0.63 8.83
C LYS A 111 9.76 0.30 7.35
N ARG A 112 9.13 -0.75 6.84
CA ARG A 112 9.25 -1.13 5.42
C ARG A 112 8.69 -0.08 4.49
N ILE A 113 7.52 0.50 4.80
CA ILE A 113 6.90 1.57 4.00
C ILE A 113 7.87 2.75 3.80
N SER A 114 8.53 3.21 4.86
CA SER A 114 9.41 4.38 4.86
C SER A 114 10.91 4.05 4.81
N SER A 115 11.26 2.83 4.42
CA SER A 115 12.67 2.38 4.37
C SER A 115 13.46 3.13 3.31
N ARG A 116 14.71 3.49 3.66
CA ARG A 116 15.65 4.07 2.69
C ARG A 116 16.33 2.99 1.85
N PRO A 117 16.70 3.28 0.59
CA PRO A 117 17.54 2.42 -0.21
C PRO A 117 18.79 1.96 0.56
N GLY A 118 19.22 0.73 0.35
CA GLY A 118 20.36 0.11 1.04
C GLY A 118 20.05 -0.45 2.43
N SER A 119 18.91 -0.14 3.03
CA SER A 119 18.54 -0.64 4.36
C SER A 119 18.03 -2.09 4.31
N LYS A 120 18.15 -2.82 5.43
CA LYS A 120 17.68 -4.22 5.53
C LYS A 120 16.17 -4.40 5.31
N THR A 121 15.38 -3.38 5.55
CA THR A 121 13.91 -3.40 5.43
C THR A 121 13.42 -2.91 4.07
N TYR A 122 14.26 -2.29 3.24
CA TYR A 122 13.88 -1.83 1.91
C TYR A 122 13.54 -2.99 0.98
N SER A 123 12.44 -2.91 0.26
CA SER A 123 11.86 -4.01 -0.52
C SER A 123 11.02 -3.47 -1.68
N SER A 124 10.53 -4.37 -2.56
CA SER A 124 9.56 -3.99 -3.60
C SER A 124 8.33 -3.27 -3.04
N PHE A 125 7.87 -3.65 -1.85
CA PHE A 125 6.78 -2.96 -1.16
C PHE A 125 7.16 -1.52 -0.77
N SER A 126 8.40 -1.30 -0.32
CA SER A 126 8.90 0.05 -0.02
C SER A 126 8.92 0.93 -1.28
N VAL A 127 9.42 0.37 -2.40
CA VAL A 127 9.42 1.06 -3.70
C VAL A 127 7.99 1.39 -4.12
N LEU A 128 7.08 0.40 -4.10
CA LEU A 128 5.68 0.59 -4.50
C LEU A 128 5.00 1.71 -3.70
N CYS A 129 5.16 1.73 -2.38
CA CYS A 129 4.58 2.77 -1.53
C CYS A 129 5.15 4.15 -1.85
N GLN A 130 6.50 4.25 -1.93
CA GLN A 130 7.20 5.53 -2.08
C GLN A 130 7.08 6.14 -3.48
N THR A 131 6.80 5.35 -4.50
CA THR A 131 6.58 5.85 -5.87
C THR A 131 5.14 6.29 -6.12
N ASN A 132 4.18 5.86 -5.29
CA ASN A 132 2.76 6.14 -5.50
C ASN A 132 2.13 7.02 -4.41
N ALA A 133 2.89 7.39 -3.38
CA ALA A 133 2.37 8.23 -2.31
C ALA A 133 3.46 9.02 -1.58
N GLU A 134 3.09 10.20 -1.09
CA GLU A 134 3.81 10.88 -0.02
C GLU A 134 3.50 10.19 1.30
N ILE A 135 4.56 9.83 2.04
CA ILE A 135 4.47 9.04 3.26
C ILE A 135 4.91 9.86 4.46
N SER A 136 4.07 9.92 5.48
CA SER A 136 4.37 10.55 6.76
C SER A 136 4.18 9.58 7.92
N ASN A 137 5.20 9.46 8.77
CA ASN A 137 5.08 8.75 10.03
C ASN A 137 4.48 9.71 11.07
N ILE A 138 3.24 9.44 11.50
CA ILE A 138 2.51 10.33 12.42
C ILE A 138 2.85 10.01 13.87
N GLY A 139 3.05 8.74 14.21
CA GLY A 139 3.31 8.35 15.58
C GLY A 139 3.48 6.85 15.79
N ARG A 140 3.62 6.47 17.06
CA ARG A 140 3.72 5.08 17.50
C ARG A 140 2.68 4.83 18.58
N LEU A 141 2.15 3.61 18.59
CA LEU A 141 1.25 3.12 19.61
C LEU A 141 1.88 1.92 20.29
N SER A 142 1.91 1.97 21.62
CA SER A 142 2.37 0.83 22.42
C SER A 142 1.35 -0.30 22.39
N PRO A 143 1.75 -1.54 22.70
CA PRO A 143 0.83 -2.66 22.80
C PRO A 143 -0.33 -2.43 23.78
N GLY A 144 -0.14 -1.61 24.81
CA GLY A 144 -1.18 -1.27 25.77
C GLY A 144 -2.35 -0.44 25.23
N SER A 145 -2.21 0.10 24.01
CA SER A 145 -3.28 0.86 23.34
C SER A 145 -4.33 -0.03 22.66
N PHE A 146 -4.17 -1.36 22.72
CA PHE A 146 -5.03 -2.31 22.00
C PHE A 146 -5.59 -3.39 22.90
N TYR A 147 -6.77 -3.87 22.52
CA TYR A 147 -7.37 -5.09 23.10
C TYR A 147 -7.87 -6.01 21.97
N PRO A 148 -7.46 -7.28 21.94
CA PRO A 148 -6.39 -7.86 22.76
C PRO A 148 -5.03 -7.22 22.50
N LYS A 149 -4.15 -7.25 23.52
CA LYS A 149 -2.83 -6.63 23.48
C LYS A 149 -1.91 -7.36 22.50
N PRO A 150 -1.38 -6.70 21.47
CA PRO A 150 -0.41 -7.32 20.55
C PRO A 150 0.96 -7.49 21.22
N ARG A 151 1.84 -8.27 20.57
CA ARG A 151 3.22 -8.52 21.10
C ARG A 151 4.23 -7.43 20.70
N VAL A 152 3.88 -6.56 19.75
CA VAL A 152 4.81 -5.57 19.17
C VAL A 152 4.14 -4.21 19.09
N ASP A 153 4.94 -3.18 19.03
CA ASP A 153 4.48 -1.81 18.80
C ASP A 153 3.81 -1.68 17.42
N SER A 154 2.92 -0.71 17.32
CA SER A 154 2.32 -0.29 16.07
C SER A 154 2.79 1.11 15.68
N ARG A 155 2.73 1.39 14.39
CA ARG A 155 3.06 2.68 13.81
C ARG A 155 1.86 3.24 13.07
N ILE A 156 1.65 4.55 13.21
CA ILE A 156 0.65 5.28 12.46
C ILE A 156 1.33 5.90 11.25
N VAL A 157 0.89 5.52 10.07
CA VAL A 157 1.42 6.00 8.78
C VAL A 157 0.32 6.69 8.01
N SER A 158 0.58 7.93 7.55
CA SER A 158 -0.27 8.60 6.57
C SER A 158 0.31 8.43 5.18
N MET A 159 -0.56 8.21 4.21
CA MET A 159 -0.22 8.12 2.80
C MET A 159 -1.16 9.03 2.00
N ARG A 160 -0.59 9.93 1.19
CA ARG A 160 -1.33 10.78 0.25
C ARG A 160 -0.91 10.39 -1.16
N PRO A 161 -1.84 10.03 -2.07
CA PRO A 161 -1.49 9.70 -3.46
C PRO A 161 -0.68 10.83 -4.09
N ALA A 162 0.44 10.46 -4.67
CA ALA A 162 1.34 11.39 -5.34
C ALA A 162 2.33 10.59 -6.22
N GLU A 163 2.97 11.27 -7.14
CA GLU A 163 4.05 10.74 -7.97
C GLU A 163 5.38 11.43 -7.62
N PRO A 164 5.90 11.28 -6.39
CA PRO A 164 7.04 12.08 -5.91
C PRO A 164 8.33 11.82 -6.67
N HIS A 165 8.37 10.76 -7.49
CA HIS A 165 9.52 10.36 -8.31
C HIS A 165 9.22 10.39 -9.81
N GLY A 166 8.13 11.05 -10.23
CA GLY A 166 7.66 11.13 -11.61
C GLY A 166 6.64 10.05 -11.98
N HIS A 167 6.00 10.28 -13.13
CA HIS A 167 4.95 9.41 -13.65
C HIS A 167 5.48 8.03 -14.06
N ILE A 168 4.73 6.97 -13.77
CA ILE A 168 5.00 5.60 -14.20
C ILE A 168 4.17 5.33 -15.46
N GLU A 169 4.83 5.27 -16.63
CA GLU A 169 4.17 5.09 -17.94
C GLU A 169 3.39 3.77 -18.02
N ASN A 170 3.95 2.68 -17.48
CA ASN A 170 3.29 1.37 -17.43
C ASN A 170 3.30 0.79 -16.00
N PRO A 171 2.24 1.04 -15.21
CA PRO A 171 2.17 0.56 -13.83
C PRO A 171 2.22 -0.97 -13.69
N SER A 172 1.70 -1.72 -14.65
CA SER A 172 1.74 -3.20 -14.62
C SER A 172 3.16 -3.71 -14.80
N GLN A 173 3.89 -3.21 -15.80
CA GLN A 173 5.29 -3.54 -16.04
C GLN A 173 6.16 -3.13 -14.84
N PHE A 174 5.95 -1.93 -14.29
CA PHE A 174 6.67 -1.45 -13.11
C PHE A 174 6.53 -2.40 -11.92
N ARG A 175 5.31 -2.85 -11.62
CA ARG A 175 5.07 -3.81 -10.53
C ARG A 175 5.78 -5.14 -10.74
N LEU A 176 5.73 -5.67 -11.97
CA LEU A 176 6.42 -6.90 -12.32
C LEU A 176 7.94 -6.74 -12.23
N LEU A 177 8.48 -5.60 -12.70
CA LEU A 177 9.91 -5.28 -12.62
C LEU A 177 10.40 -5.34 -11.17
N ILE A 178 9.81 -4.55 -10.28
CA ILE A 178 10.27 -4.50 -8.88
C ILE A 178 10.05 -5.84 -8.17
N ARG A 179 8.94 -6.54 -8.39
CA ARG A 179 8.68 -7.85 -7.76
C ARG A 179 9.69 -8.90 -8.23
N SER A 180 9.95 -8.98 -9.53
CA SER A 180 10.87 -9.96 -10.12
C SER A 180 12.30 -9.74 -9.63
N LEU A 181 12.77 -8.51 -9.63
CA LEU A 181 14.14 -8.19 -9.24
C LEU A 181 14.37 -8.28 -7.73
N PHE A 182 13.37 -8.01 -6.90
CA PHE A 182 13.45 -8.22 -5.45
C PHE A 182 13.19 -9.66 -4.99
N SER A 183 12.75 -10.57 -5.87
CA SER A 183 12.44 -11.97 -5.50
C SER A 183 13.64 -12.74 -4.94
N SER A 184 14.86 -12.35 -5.31
CA SER A 184 16.11 -12.89 -4.77
C SER A 184 17.00 -11.76 -4.27
N ARG A 185 16.56 -11.07 -3.22
CA ARG A 185 17.14 -9.86 -2.67
C ARG A 185 18.66 -9.95 -2.39
N ARG A 186 19.18 -11.14 -2.01
CA ARG A 186 20.60 -11.35 -1.73
C ARG A 186 21.46 -11.48 -2.99
N LYS A 187 20.85 -11.67 -4.16
CA LYS A 187 21.55 -11.75 -5.44
C LYS A 187 21.64 -10.37 -6.10
N VAL A 188 22.65 -10.18 -6.92
CA VAL A 188 22.83 -8.99 -7.76
C VAL A 188 21.79 -8.98 -8.89
N LEU A 189 21.56 -7.80 -9.48
CA LEU A 189 20.55 -7.59 -10.51
C LEU A 189 20.74 -8.51 -11.72
N SER A 190 21.98 -8.67 -12.19
CA SER A 190 22.28 -9.55 -13.33
C SER A 190 21.75 -10.98 -13.17
N ASN A 191 21.78 -11.51 -11.95
CA ASN A 191 21.28 -12.85 -11.65
C ASN A 191 19.73 -12.94 -11.60
N ASN A 192 19.03 -11.81 -11.52
CA ASN A 192 17.58 -11.75 -11.46
C ASN A 192 16.95 -11.37 -12.81
N LEU A 193 17.73 -10.84 -13.77
CA LEU A 193 17.20 -10.41 -15.08
C LEU A 193 16.53 -11.54 -15.86
N GLY A 194 17.02 -12.77 -15.74
CA GLY A 194 16.41 -13.93 -16.40
C GLY A 194 14.93 -14.15 -16.06
N ARG A 195 14.46 -13.60 -14.93
CA ARG A 195 13.05 -13.67 -14.51
C ARG A 195 12.11 -12.79 -15.34
N LEU A 196 12.66 -11.83 -16.07
CA LEU A 196 11.89 -10.92 -16.93
C LEU A 196 11.74 -11.47 -18.35
N ARG A 197 12.58 -12.46 -18.76
CA ARG A 197 12.69 -12.93 -20.13
C ARG A 197 11.37 -13.42 -20.72
N ASP A 198 10.61 -14.17 -19.93
CA ASP A 198 9.42 -14.87 -20.40
C ASP A 198 8.12 -14.12 -20.08
N LEU A 199 8.25 -12.86 -19.62
CA LEU A 199 7.11 -12.00 -19.30
C LEU A 199 6.80 -11.12 -20.52
N ALA A 200 5.56 -11.19 -20.99
CA ALA A 200 5.08 -10.46 -22.17
C ALA A 200 5.16 -8.92 -22.02
N GLU A 201 5.24 -8.46 -20.80
CA GLU A 201 5.36 -7.04 -20.47
C GLU A 201 6.76 -6.46 -20.71
N PHE A 202 7.76 -7.30 -21.04
CA PHE A 202 9.13 -6.85 -21.21
C PHE A 202 9.61 -7.04 -22.65
N PRO A 203 10.45 -6.13 -23.19
CA PRO A 203 11.13 -6.30 -24.45
C PRO A 203 12.23 -7.40 -24.34
N PRO A 204 12.88 -7.78 -25.44
CA PRO A 204 14.01 -8.70 -25.41
C PRO A 204 15.05 -8.34 -24.36
N GLN A 205 15.71 -9.34 -23.78
CA GLN A 205 16.60 -9.17 -22.63
C GLN A 205 17.77 -8.20 -22.91
N ASP A 206 18.21 -8.07 -24.14
CA ASP A 206 19.28 -7.15 -24.51
C ASP A 206 18.79 -5.70 -24.39
N CYS A 207 17.56 -5.41 -24.82
CA CYS A 207 16.93 -4.11 -24.64
C CYS A 207 16.76 -3.75 -23.14
N VAL A 208 16.40 -4.76 -22.32
CA VAL A 208 16.35 -4.55 -20.86
C VAL A 208 17.73 -4.20 -20.31
N ARG A 209 18.80 -4.89 -20.76
CA ARG A 209 20.18 -4.58 -20.34
C ARG A 209 20.62 -3.17 -20.76
N GLU A 210 20.24 -2.77 -21.97
CA GLU A 210 20.50 -1.44 -22.49
C GLU A 210 19.80 -0.36 -21.68
N ALA A 211 18.55 -0.58 -21.26
CA ALA A 211 17.84 0.33 -20.37
C ALA A 211 18.56 0.51 -19.01
N PHE A 212 19.14 -0.55 -18.44
CA PHE A 212 19.96 -0.42 -17.23
C PHE A 212 21.23 0.41 -17.47
N HIS A 213 21.87 0.24 -18.63
CA HIS A 213 23.04 1.01 -19.02
C HIS A 213 22.69 2.50 -19.20
N ASP A 214 21.61 2.81 -19.91
CA ASP A 214 21.13 4.18 -20.14
C ASP A 214 20.84 4.92 -18.82
N GLU A 215 20.21 4.23 -17.88
CA GLU A 215 19.90 4.79 -16.55
C GLU A 215 21.10 4.72 -15.58
N LYS A 216 22.28 4.32 -16.07
CA LYS A 216 23.54 4.23 -15.29
C LYS A 216 23.41 3.33 -14.06
N ILE A 217 22.60 2.28 -14.14
CA ILE A 217 22.39 1.31 -13.07
C ILE A 217 23.30 0.12 -13.27
N ASN A 218 24.24 -0.08 -12.34
CA ASN A 218 25.18 -1.20 -12.41
C ASN A 218 24.47 -2.53 -12.10
N LEU A 219 24.51 -3.48 -13.02
CA LEU A 219 23.93 -4.81 -12.86
C LEU A 219 24.63 -5.67 -11.79
N GLY A 220 25.82 -5.29 -11.34
CA GLY A 220 26.53 -5.92 -10.23
C GLY A 220 26.01 -5.52 -8.85
N GLN A 221 25.16 -4.49 -8.75
CA GLN A 221 24.55 -4.10 -7.47
C GLN A 221 23.32 -4.94 -7.13
N ARG A 222 22.87 -4.86 -5.88
CA ARG A 222 21.63 -5.50 -5.43
C ARG A 222 20.43 -4.59 -5.66
N PRO A 223 19.19 -5.13 -5.81
CA PRO A 223 18.00 -4.34 -6.02
C PRO A 223 17.75 -3.32 -4.90
N GLU A 224 18.14 -3.63 -3.68
CA GLU A 224 17.99 -2.73 -2.54
C GLU A 224 18.83 -1.45 -2.61
N ALA A 225 19.85 -1.39 -3.46
CA ALA A 225 20.67 -0.20 -3.66
C ALA A 225 20.02 0.84 -4.56
N ILE A 226 18.97 0.47 -5.32
CA ILE A 226 18.30 1.34 -6.28
C ILE A 226 17.24 2.17 -5.57
N GLY A 227 17.28 3.48 -5.74
CA GLY A 227 16.30 4.42 -5.20
C GLY A 227 14.96 4.38 -5.95
N PRO A 228 13.86 4.86 -5.33
CA PRO A 228 12.53 4.86 -5.96
C PRO A 228 12.52 5.58 -7.31
N GLY A 229 13.15 6.76 -7.42
CA GLY A 229 13.24 7.51 -8.69
C GLY A 229 14.00 6.75 -9.79
N GLN A 230 15.06 6.03 -9.42
CA GLN A 230 15.78 5.19 -10.39
C GLN A 230 14.93 4.02 -10.88
N TRP A 231 14.07 3.44 -10.01
CA TRP A 231 13.13 2.40 -10.42
C TRP A 231 12.10 2.92 -11.42
N VAL A 232 11.57 4.14 -11.21
CA VAL A 232 10.64 4.79 -12.14
C VAL A 232 11.32 5.06 -13.49
N ALA A 233 12.49 5.71 -13.47
CA ALA A 233 13.26 5.99 -14.69
C ALA A 233 13.58 4.73 -15.49
N LEU A 234 14.05 3.67 -14.80
CA LEU A 234 14.34 2.39 -15.43
C LEU A 234 13.09 1.76 -16.07
N SER A 235 11.96 1.76 -15.37
CA SER A 235 10.71 1.20 -15.91
C SER A 235 10.26 1.95 -17.16
N ASN A 236 10.26 3.28 -17.11
CA ASN A 236 9.89 4.11 -18.26
C ASN A 236 10.88 3.95 -19.42
N ARG A 237 12.17 3.75 -19.14
CA ARG A 237 13.17 3.44 -20.17
C ARG A 237 12.90 2.09 -20.84
N ILE A 238 12.58 1.06 -20.05
CA ILE A 238 12.23 -0.26 -20.58
C ILE A 238 10.97 -0.21 -21.46
N GLU A 239 9.96 0.58 -21.06
CA GLU A 239 8.73 0.74 -21.86
C GLU A 239 9.01 1.34 -23.24
N LYS A 240 9.95 2.30 -23.36
CA LYS A 240 10.38 2.85 -24.66
C LYS A 240 11.01 1.84 -25.60
N TYR A 241 11.62 0.80 -25.09
CA TYR A 241 12.17 -0.29 -25.92
C TYR A 241 11.13 -1.34 -26.32
N ARG A 242 9.92 -1.23 -25.78
CA ARG A 242 8.82 -2.14 -26.11
C ARG A 242 7.99 -1.66 -27.31
N GLY A 243 7.90 -0.33 -27.51
CA GLY A 243 7.19 0.30 -28.64
C GLY A 243 8.09 0.47 -29.82
#